data_aa49c8a222c26c5f4d3965eb97b5da4d
#
_entry.id   aa49c8a222c26c5f4d3965eb97b5da4d
#
_cell.length_a   1.000
_cell.length_b   1.000
_cell.length_c   1.000
_cell.angle_alpha   90.00
_cell.angle_beta   90.00
_cell.angle_gamma   90.00
#
_symmetry.space_group_name_H-M   'P 1'
#
loop_
_entity.id
_entity.type
_entity.pdbx_description
1 polymer ?
#
loop_
_entity_poly.entity_id
_entity_poly.type
_entity_poly.pdbx_seq_one_letter_code
_entity_poly.pdbx_strand_id
1 'polypeptide(L)' 'MKAAEVHNLKDDELLERLKQAKEEHFGLRFQHATGELENTSALGAARRDIARLLTVAKERGIDVDKELRG' A
#
# COMPACT_ATOMS: atom_id res chain seq x y z
N MET A 1 -2.09 6.26 -7.78
CA MET A 1 -3.08 6.81 -6.82
C MET A 1 -2.71 8.25 -6.49
N LYS A 2 -3.66 9.16 -6.60
CA LYS A 2 -3.41 10.57 -6.30
C LYS A 2 -3.58 10.84 -4.81
N ALA A 3 -2.81 11.79 -4.27
CA ALA A 3 -2.87 12.13 -2.85
C ALA A 3 -4.27 12.57 -2.42
N ALA A 4 -4.96 13.34 -3.26
CA ALA A 4 -6.33 13.79 -2.97
C ALA A 4 -7.30 12.62 -2.81
N GLU A 5 -7.16 11.58 -3.61
CA GLU A 5 -8.00 10.39 -3.51
C GLU A 5 -7.80 9.68 -2.18
N VAL A 6 -6.54 9.58 -1.74
CA VAL A 6 -6.22 8.94 -0.46
C VAL A 6 -6.80 9.73 0.70
N HIS A 7 -6.69 11.05 0.67
CA HIS A 7 -7.22 11.90 1.74
C HIS A 7 -8.74 11.87 1.84
N ASN A 8 -9.44 11.53 0.76
CA ASN A 8 -10.90 11.44 0.74
C ASN A 8 -11.44 10.10 1.22
N LEU A 9 -10.58 9.11 1.44
CA LEU A 9 -11.00 7.80 1.92
C LEU A 9 -11.37 7.87 3.40
N LYS A 10 -12.39 7.09 3.78
CA LYS A 10 -12.73 6.88 5.18
C LYS A 10 -11.70 5.95 5.81
N ASP A 11 -11.64 5.90 7.14
CA ASP A 11 -10.64 5.10 7.85
C ASP A 11 -10.69 3.63 7.46
N ASP A 12 -11.87 3.04 7.41
CA ASP A 12 -12.04 1.64 7.02
C ASP A 12 -11.65 1.39 5.57
N GLU A 13 -12.00 2.32 4.68
CA GLU A 13 -11.62 2.25 3.27
C GLU A 13 -10.10 2.39 3.11
N LEU A 14 -9.49 3.27 3.89
CA LEU A 14 -8.05 3.48 3.88
C LEU A 14 -7.30 2.20 4.28
N LEU A 15 -7.75 1.55 5.35
CA LEU A 15 -7.16 0.30 5.82
C LEU A 15 -7.31 -0.82 4.80
N GLU A 16 -8.48 -0.91 4.18
CA GLU A 16 -8.73 -1.92 3.14
C GLU A 16 -7.82 -1.71 1.93
N ARG A 17 -7.69 -0.45 1.48
CA ARG A 17 -6.78 -0.12 0.38
C ARG A 17 -5.33 -0.44 0.72
N LEU A 18 -4.92 -0.15 1.95
CA LEU A 18 -3.57 -0.42 2.40
C LEU A 18 -3.29 -1.92 2.42
N LYS A 19 -4.25 -2.70 2.89
CA LYS A 19 -4.14 -4.16 2.90
C LYS A 19 -3.97 -4.70 1.47
N GLN A 20 -4.81 -4.23 0.54
CA GLN A 20 -4.73 -4.63 -0.86
C GLN A 20 -3.39 -4.24 -1.47
N ALA A 21 -2.93 -3.01 -1.21
CA ALA A 21 -1.66 -2.52 -1.74
C ALA A 21 -0.47 -3.35 -1.23
N LYS A 22 -0.50 -3.75 0.03
CA LYS A 22 0.55 -4.60 0.60
C LYS A 22 0.55 -5.99 -0.04
N GLU A 23 -0.62 -6.55 -0.28
CA GLU A 23 -0.73 -7.86 -0.93
C GLU A 23 -0.20 -7.81 -2.37
N GLU A 24 -0.55 -6.77 -3.11
CA GLU A 24 -0.05 -6.57 -4.47
C GLU A 24 1.47 -6.39 -4.48
N HIS A 25 1.99 -5.60 -3.56
CA HIS A 25 3.43 -5.36 -3.45
C HIS A 25 4.17 -6.67 -3.14
N PHE A 26 3.62 -7.47 -2.24
CA PHE A 26 4.19 -8.77 -1.91
C PHE A 26 4.25 -9.68 -3.13
N GLY A 27 3.17 -9.74 -3.91
CA GLY A 27 3.14 -10.53 -5.14
C GLY A 27 4.16 -10.07 -6.16
N LEU A 28 4.31 -8.75 -6.34
CA LEU A 28 5.30 -8.19 -7.26
C LEU A 28 6.73 -8.48 -6.80
N ARG A 29 6.98 -8.41 -5.50
CA ARG A 29 8.30 -8.75 -4.95
C ARG A 29 8.63 -10.23 -5.19
N PHE A 30 7.65 -11.09 -5.01
CA PHE A 30 7.81 -12.52 -5.26
C PHE A 30 8.16 -12.79 -6.73
N GLN A 31 7.42 -12.16 -7.66
CA GLN A 31 7.67 -12.28 -9.09
C GLN A 31 9.07 -11.79 -9.46
N HIS A 32 9.50 -10.70 -8.86
CA HIS A 32 10.85 -10.17 -9.10
C HIS A 32 11.92 -11.14 -8.60
N ALA A 33 11.71 -11.72 -7.43
CA ALA A 33 12.66 -12.66 -6.84
C ALA A 33 12.80 -13.95 -7.68
N THR A 34 11.72 -14.39 -8.35
CA THR A 34 11.74 -15.58 -9.18
C THR A 34 12.15 -15.29 -10.64
N GLY A 35 12.41 -14.03 -10.96
CA GLY A 35 12.80 -13.62 -12.30
C GLY A 35 11.65 -13.47 -13.29
N GLU A 36 10.42 -13.60 -12.84
CA GLU A 36 9.23 -13.45 -13.70
C GLU A 36 8.92 -12.00 -14.04
N LEU A 37 9.32 -11.07 -13.18
CA LEU A 37 9.06 -9.65 -13.36
C LEU A 37 10.27 -8.99 -14.00
N GLU A 38 10.15 -8.64 -15.28
CA GLU A 38 11.23 -7.99 -16.02
C GLU A 38 11.32 -6.49 -15.74
N ASN A 39 10.16 -5.85 -15.53
CA ASN A 39 10.07 -4.41 -15.31
C ASN A 39 9.81 -4.11 -13.84
N THR A 40 10.78 -3.45 -13.19
CA THR A 40 10.70 -3.12 -11.76
C THR A 40 9.91 -1.84 -11.47
N SER A 41 9.44 -1.11 -12.49
CA SER A 41 8.70 0.14 -12.26
C SER A 41 7.39 -0.09 -11.51
N ALA A 42 6.75 -1.26 -11.69
CA ALA A 42 5.55 -1.62 -10.94
C ALA A 42 5.82 -1.73 -9.44
N LEU A 43 6.99 -2.25 -9.06
CA LEU A 43 7.40 -2.30 -7.65
C LEU A 43 7.53 -0.92 -7.04
N GLY A 44 8.16 0.01 -7.77
CA GLY A 44 8.32 1.39 -7.33
C GLY A 44 6.99 2.09 -7.16
N ALA A 45 6.06 1.88 -8.10
CA ALA A 45 4.72 2.46 -8.02
C ALA A 45 3.95 1.91 -6.82
N ALA A 46 4.02 0.60 -6.58
CA ALA A 46 3.35 -0.03 -5.45
C ALA A 46 3.89 0.50 -4.12
N ARG A 47 5.21 0.65 -4.01
CA ARG A 47 5.83 1.22 -2.80
C ARG A 47 5.37 2.65 -2.54
N ARG A 48 5.28 3.48 -3.58
CA ARG A 48 4.80 4.85 -3.45
C ARG A 48 3.35 4.90 -2.98
N ASP A 49 2.50 4.04 -3.52
CA ASP A 49 1.10 3.96 -3.10
C ASP A 49 0.99 3.57 -1.63
N ILE A 50 1.74 2.57 -1.20
CA ILE A 50 1.78 2.14 0.21
C ILE A 50 2.25 3.30 1.10
N ALA A 51 3.31 4.00 0.68
CA ALA A 51 3.85 5.13 1.45
C ALA A 51 2.81 6.23 1.62
N ARG A 52 2.05 6.55 0.58
CA ARG A 52 0.98 7.56 0.67
C ARG A 52 -0.12 7.14 1.62
N LEU A 53 -0.56 5.88 1.51
CA LEU A 53 -1.60 5.34 2.39
C LEU A 53 -1.14 5.34 3.85
N LEU A 54 0.10 4.93 4.10
CA LEU A 54 0.68 4.93 5.44
C LEU A 54 0.80 6.34 6.01
N THR A 55 1.21 7.30 5.18
CA THR A 55 1.35 8.69 5.60
C THR A 55 0.00 9.25 6.07
N VAL A 56 -1.04 9.05 5.27
CA VAL A 56 -2.38 9.52 5.64
C VAL A 56 -2.89 8.81 6.89
N ALA A 57 -2.65 7.52 7.01
CA ALA A 57 -3.04 6.75 8.20
C ALA A 57 -2.37 7.31 9.46
N LYS A 58 -1.09 7.62 9.39
CA LYS A 58 -0.35 8.23 10.51
C LYS A 58 -0.89 9.61 10.85
N GLU A 59 -1.21 10.42 9.85
CA GLU A 59 -1.82 11.73 10.08
C GLU A 59 -3.14 11.65 10.84
N ARG A 60 -3.89 10.57 10.62
CA ARG A 60 -5.16 10.31 11.28
C ARG A 60 -5.01 9.64 12.64
N GLY A 61 -3.79 9.25 13.02
CA GLY A 61 -3.53 8.54 14.26
C GLY A 61 -3.93 7.06 14.23
N ILE A 62 -4.02 6.47 13.03
CA ILE A 62 -4.37 5.06 12.88
C ILE A 62 -3.13 4.21 13.06
N ASP A 63 -3.20 3.20 13.94
CA ASP A 63 -2.12 2.21 14.10
C ASP A 63 -2.35 1.09 13.10
N VAL A 64 -1.73 1.24 11.92
CA VAL A 64 -1.90 0.30 10.81
C VAL A 64 -1.42 -1.09 11.17
N ASP A 65 -0.28 -1.19 11.85
CA ASP A 65 0.28 -2.49 12.21
C ASP A 65 -0.67 -3.28 13.11
N LYS A 66 -1.26 -2.60 14.09
CA LYS A 66 -2.21 -3.22 15.00
C LYS A 66 -3.49 -3.63 14.27
N GLU A 67 -4.03 -2.73 13.45
CA GLU A 67 -5.29 -2.96 12.75
C GLU A 67 -5.18 -4.09 11.71
N LEU A 68 -4.05 -4.18 11.00
CA LEU A 68 -3.87 -5.17 9.94
C LEU A 68 -3.38 -6.52 10.44
N ARG A 69 -2.83 -6.59 11.65
CA ARG A 69 -2.42 -7.85 12.26
C ARG A 69 -3.57 -8.60 12.90
N GLY A 70 -4.58 -7.85 13.28
CA GLY A 70 -5.70 -8.39 14.00
C GLY A 70 -6.47 -9.39 13.24
#